data_3ec3b1c088fc8a8e5624ca2e5cff51fa
#
_entry.id   3ec3b1c088fc8a8e5624ca2e5cff51fa
#
_cell.length_a   1.000
_cell.length_b   1.000
_cell.length_c   1.000
_cell.angle_alpha   90.00
_cell.angle_beta   90.00
_cell.angle_gamma   90.00
#
_symmetry.space_group_name_H-M   'P 1'
#
loop_
_entity.id
_entity.type
_entity.pdbx_description
1 polymer ?
#
loop_
_entity_poly.entity_id
_entity_poly.type
_entity_poly.pdbx_seq_one_letter_code
_entity_poly.pdbx_strand_id
1 'polypeptide(L)'
;DDSKVLDAETRARLREGIIDVALDWSVAAVDAQEIDRINILEASMQAMRLALAAIQPPPDRVLVDGNRAPASGLLETTLIDGDARSLSIAAASVVAKQHRDAMMVAFDAQFPGYGFASNKGYASAQHHEGLRRLGPCLLHRRSFQPLVQRDQLKLDLEVAEEGTGALGEAAAANYLLGAGYQILARGYRGAGGEIDLVVCRGTCFVFVEVKTSRRRRRPEERVNAAKQRRIARAAAQYIERFVAGDEARVGAEFRFDVVAVDLSRATPHI
;
A
#
# COMPACT_ATOMS: atom_id res chain seq x y z
N ASP A 1 -15.49 -12.77 24.00
CA ASP A 1 -14.01 -12.78 24.01
C ASP A 1 -13.48 -12.01 22.80
N ASP A 2 -12.38 -11.26 23.00
CA ASP A 2 -11.69 -10.52 21.93
C ASP A 2 -11.31 -11.46 20.76
N SER A 3 -11.73 -11.12 19.56
CA SER A 3 -11.45 -11.89 18.32
C SER A 3 -9.96 -12.16 18.06
N LYS A 4 -9.06 -11.41 18.71
CA LYS A 4 -7.61 -11.57 18.63
C LYS A 4 -7.07 -12.70 19.50
N VAL A 5 -7.79 -13.08 20.55
CA VAL A 5 -7.41 -14.16 21.49
C VAL A 5 -7.84 -15.53 20.95
N LEU A 6 -8.86 -15.58 20.10
CA LEU A 6 -9.35 -16.80 19.50
C LEU A 6 -8.39 -17.36 18.46
N ASP A 7 -8.22 -18.68 18.38
CA ASP A 7 -7.51 -19.34 17.28
C ASP A 7 -8.28 -19.24 15.95
N ALA A 8 -7.62 -19.56 14.85
CA ALA A 8 -8.19 -19.39 13.52
C ALA A 8 -9.39 -20.32 13.24
N GLU A 9 -9.35 -21.55 13.75
CA GLU A 9 -10.41 -22.54 13.57
C GLU A 9 -11.67 -22.13 14.33
N THR A 10 -11.51 -21.74 15.58
CA THR A 10 -12.61 -21.24 16.43
C THR A 10 -13.25 -19.99 15.81
N ARG A 11 -12.43 -19.04 15.29
CA ARG A 11 -12.97 -17.87 14.58
C ARG A 11 -13.76 -18.25 13.33
N ALA A 12 -13.28 -19.23 12.54
CA ALA A 12 -13.98 -19.66 11.34
C ALA A 12 -15.36 -20.26 11.70
N ARG A 13 -15.42 -21.14 12.67
CA ARG A 13 -16.66 -21.74 13.16
C ARG A 13 -17.62 -20.70 13.74
N LEU A 14 -17.12 -19.74 14.53
CA LEU A 14 -17.95 -18.66 15.05
C LEU A 14 -18.49 -17.76 13.93
N ARG A 15 -17.70 -17.46 12.91
CA ARG A 15 -18.16 -16.70 11.74
C ARG A 15 -19.35 -17.37 11.06
N GLU A 16 -19.29 -18.68 10.82
CA GLU A 16 -20.40 -19.44 10.22
C GLU A 16 -21.66 -19.30 11.08
N GLY A 17 -21.56 -19.60 12.39
CA GLY A 17 -22.70 -19.47 13.29
C GLY A 17 -23.24 -18.05 13.42
N ILE A 18 -22.39 -17.01 13.32
CA ILE A 18 -22.83 -15.61 13.33
C ILE A 18 -23.63 -15.31 12.07
N ILE A 19 -23.13 -15.71 10.89
CA ILE A 19 -23.79 -15.47 9.61
C ILE A 19 -25.13 -16.19 9.53
N ASP A 20 -25.24 -17.39 10.08
CA ASP A 20 -26.48 -18.20 10.07
C ASP A 20 -27.59 -17.56 10.93
N VAL A 21 -27.26 -16.82 11.97
CA VAL A 21 -28.26 -16.22 12.88
C VAL A 21 -28.44 -14.71 12.68
N ALA A 22 -27.52 -14.03 11.99
CA ALA A 22 -27.66 -12.60 11.71
C ALA A 22 -28.79 -12.34 10.72
N LEU A 23 -29.59 -11.30 10.97
CA LEU A 23 -30.60 -10.86 10.02
C LEU A 23 -29.97 -10.40 8.71
N ASP A 24 -28.85 -9.70 8.80
CA ASP A 24 -27.98 -9.35 7.69
C ASP A 24 -26.59 -9.01 8.20
N TRP A 25 -25.61 -9.07 7.33
CA TRP A 25 -24.23 -8.71 7.66
C TRP A 25 -23.52 -8.12 6.44
N SER A 26 -22.56 -7.25 6.68
CA SER A 26 -21.77 -6.62 5.63
C SER A 26 -20.34 -6.37 6.12
N VAL A 27 -19.41 -6.36 5.17
CA VAL A 27 -18.01 -5.97 5.41
C VAL A 27 -17.60 -5.00 4.32
N ALA A 28 -16.95 -3.93 4.71
CA ALA A 28 -16.36 -2.97 3.79
C ALA A 28 -14.87 -2.81 4.10
N ALA A 29 -14.09 -2.52 3.06
CA ALA A 29 -12.67 -2.25 3.16
C ALA A 29 -12.34 -0.92 2.46
N VAL A 30 -11.35 -0.22 3.00
CA VAL A 30 -10.77 0.99 2.40
C VAL A 30 -9.31 0.66 2.09
N ASP A 31 -8.88 0.96 0.88
CA ASP A 31 -7.55 0.63 0.40
C ASP A 31 -6.43 1.50 1.02
N ALA A 32 -5.19 1.08 0.81
CA ALA A 32 -4.03 1.77 1.36
C ALA A 32 -3.86 3.20 0.81
N GLN A 33 -4.24 3.45 -0.43
CA GLN A 33 -4.11 4.76 -1.07
C GLN A 33 -5.11 5.75 -0.47
N GLU A 34 -6.35 5.31 -0.28
CA GLU A 34 -7.37 6.13 0.37
C GLU A 34 -7.02 6.38 1.84
N ILE A 35 -6.47 5.38 2.56
CA ILE A 35 -5.97 5.59 3.92
C ILE A 35 -4.86 6.64 3.95
N ASP A 36 -3.94 6.64 3.00
CA ASP A 36 -2.88 7.64 2.89
C ASP A 36 -3.44 9.05 2.59
N ARG A 37 -4.57 9.14 1.87
CA ARG A 37 -5.24 10.39 1.52
C ARG A 37 -6.01 11.02 2.69
N ILE A 38 -6.75 10.21 3.46
CA ILE A 38 -7.69 10.70 4.48
C ILE A 38 -7.30 10.37 5.92
N ASN A 39 -6.23 9.64 6.15
CA ASN A 39 -5.74 9.00 7.38
C ASN A 39 -6.54 7.77 7.82
N ILE A 40 -5.94 6.97 8.73
CA ILE A 40 -6.51 5.68 9.17
C ILE A 40 -7.82 5.86 9.97
N LEU A 41 -7.98 6.93 10.71
CA LEU A 41 -9.18 7.18 11.50
C LEU A 41 -10.37 7.46 10.59
N GLU A 42 -10.24 8.39 9.65
CA GLU A 42 -11.30 8.71 8.69
C GLU A 42 -11.60 7.53 7.75
N ALA A 43 -10.58 6.75 7.36
CA ALA A 43 -10.77 5.53 6.59
C ALA A 43 -11.57 4.47 7.36
N SER A 44 -11.33 4.33 8.67
CA SER A 44 -12.13 3.46 9.53
C SER A 44 -13.59 3.93 9.61
N MET A 45 -13.83 5.23 9.77
CA MET A 45 -15.18 5.79 9.75
C MET A 45 -15.87 5.59 8.40
N GLN A 46 -15.14 5.75 7.31
CA GLN A 46 -15.65 5.50 5.95
C GLN A 46 -16.01 4.03 5.74
N ALA A 47 -15.16 3.09 6.16
CA ALA A 47 -15.45 1.66 6.08
C ALA A 47 -16.71 1.29 6.86
N MET A 48 -16.88 1.84 8.08
CA MET A 48 -18.10 1.63 8.87
C MET A 48 -19.35 2.16 8.15
N ARG A 49 -19.29 3.37 7.56
CA ARG A 49 -20.42 3.90 6.78
C ARG A 49 -20.77 3.04 5.58
N LEU A 50 -19.77 2.58 4.85
CA LEU A 50 -19.98 1.70 3.68
C LEU A 50 -20.61 0.35 4.08
N ALA A 51 -20.13 -0.25 5.17
CA ALA A 51 -20.71 -1.47 5.69
C ALA A 51 -22.16 -1.26 6.13
N LEU A 52 -22.46 -0.19 6.89
CA LEU A 52 -23.82 0.12 7.35
C LEU A 52 -24.78 0.38 6.19
N ALA A 53 -24.32 1.06 5.14
CA ALA A 53 -25.14 1.37 3.96
C ALA A 53 -25.53 0.11 3.15
N ALA A 54 -24.79 -0.98 3.30
CA ALA A 54 -25.06 -2.25 2.60
C ALA A 54 -26.03 -3.16 3.38
N ILE A 55 -26.30 -2.91 4.67
CA ILE A 55 -27.18 -3.73 5.51
C ILE A 55 -28.65 -3.49 5.18
N GLN A 56 -29.41 -4.58 5.05
CA GLN A 56 -30.85 -4.57 4.75
C GLN A 56 -31.64 -5.52 5.68
N PRO A 57 -32.72 -5.08 6.32
CA PRO A 57 -33.17 -3.68 6.40
C PRO A 57 -32.19 -2.81 7.20
N PRO A 58 -32.23 -1.48 7.04
CA PRO A 58 -31.39 -0.59 7.86
C PRO A 58 -31.63 -0.82 9.35
N PRO A 59 -30.56 -0.83 10.18
CA PRO A 59 -30.70 -1.05 11.62
C PRO A 59 -31.28 0.18 12.32
N ASP A 60 -32.10 -0.04 13.36
CA ASP A 60 -32.66 1.05 14.21
C ASP A 60 -31.55 1.73 15.04
N ARG A 61 -30.51 0.99 15.41
CA ARG A 61 -29.40 1.45 16.24
C ARG A 61 -28.09 0.81 15.86
N VAL A 62 -27.01 1.57 15.97
CA VAL A 62 -25.64 1.13 15.70
C VAL A 62 -24.83 1.18 16.99
N LEU A 63 -24.18 0.08 17.34
CA LEU A 63 -23.18 0.01 18.39
C LEU A 63 -21.78 0.03 17.74
N VAL A 64 -20.94 0.94 18.20
CA VAL A 64 -19.61 1.16 17.63
C VAL A 64 -18.54 0.91 18.68
N ASP A 65 -17.56 0.07 18.37
CA ASP A 65 -16.40 -0.10 19.22
C ASP A 65 -15.51 1.14 19.22
N GLY A 66 -15.09 1.57 20.40
CA GLY A 66 -14.24 2.74 20.57
C GLY A 66 -15.00 3.98 21.07
N ASN A 67 -14.41 5.15 20.84
CA ASN A 67 -14.89 6.45 21.36
C ASN A 67 -15.41 7.40 20.29
N ARG A 68 -15.46 6.98 19.02
CA ARG A 68 -15.88 7.81 17.89
C ARG A 68 -16.87 7.07 17.00
N ALA A 69 -17.97 7.73 16.69
CA ALA A 69 -19.00 7.24 15.81
C ALA A 69 -18.76 7.66 14.35
N PRO A 70 -19.17 6.84 13.36
CA PRO A 70 -18.93 7.11 11.94
C PRO A 70 -19.78 8.24 11.34
N ALA A 71 -20.76 8.77 12.06
CA ALA A 71 -21.73 9.74 11.55
C ALA A 71 -22.54 9.21 10.35
N SER A 72 -23.10 8.01 10.50
CA SER A 72 -23.89 7.31 9.46
C SER A 72 -25.30 7.92 9.24
N GLY A 73 -25.75 8.78 10.14
CA GLY A 73 -27.12 9.28 10.16
C GLY A 73 -28.12 8.41 10.92
N LEU A 74 -27.69 7.26 11.43
CA LEU A 74 -28.46 6.37 12.29
C LEU A 74 -28.27 6.72 13.79
N LEU A 75 -29.03 6.12 14.66
CA LEU A 75 -28.84 6.25 16.11
C LEU A 75 -27.60 5.47 16.55
N GLU A 76 -26.51 6.17 16.83
CA GLU A 76 -25.19 5.59 17.15
C GLU A 76 -24.89 5.64 18.65
N THR A 77 -24.27 4.59 19.17
CA THR A 77 -23.75 4.50 20.54
C THR A 77 -22.34 3.94 20.51
N THR A 78 -21.37 4.69 21.03
CA THR A 78 -19.97 4.26 21.14
C THR A 78 -19.74 3.53 22.47
N LEU A 79 -18.96 2.46 22.43
CA LEU A 79 -18.59 1.65 23.60
C LEU A 79 -17.07 1.40 23.56
N ILE A 80 -16.36 1.91 24.57
CA ILE A 80 -14.94 1.57 24.76
C ILE A 80 -14.87 0.12 25.22
N ASP A 81 -13.94 -0.66 24.63
CA ASP A 81 -13.83 -2.11 24.79
C ASP A 81 -15.16 -2.82 24.47
N GLY A 82 -15.78 -2.37 23.39
CA GLY A 82 -17.11 -2.80 22.99
C GLY A 82 -17.20 -4.28 22.66
N ASP A 83 -16.15 -4.88 22.11
CA ASP A 83 -16.05 -6.31 21.81
C ASP A 83 -16.05 -7.20 23.07
N ALA A 84 -15.59 -6.70 24.20
CA ALA A 84 -15.71 -7.37 25.51
C ALA A 84 -17.07 -7.16 26.17
N ARG A 85 -17.86 -6.15 25.78
CA ARG A 85 -19.07 -5.68 26.45
C ARG A 85 -20.36 -5.92 25.69
N SER A 86 -20.29 -6.10 24.38
CA SER A 86 -21.44 -6.31 23.49
C SER A 86 -21.21 -7.49 22.57
N LEU A 87 -22.15 -8.44 22.60
CA LEU A 87 -22.11 -9.60 21.71
C LEU A 87 -22.17 -9.19 20.22
N SER A 88 -22.96 -8.18 19.88
CA SER A 88 -23.06 -7.69 18.51
C SER A 88 -21.73 -7.10 18.01
N ILE A 89 -21.01 -6.35 18.84
CA ILE A 89 -19.69 -5.82 18.50
C ILE A 89 -18.67 -6.96 18.39
N ALA A 90 -18.68 -7.91 19.33
CA ALA A 90 -17.80 -9.08 19.27
C ALA A 90 -18.04 -9.90 17.99
N ALA A 91 -19.29 -10.12 17.62
CA ALA A 91 -19.66 -10.81 16.37
C ALA A 91 -19.14 -10.07 15.13
N ALA A 92 -19.36 -8.77 15.05
CA ALA A 92 -18.85 -7.94 13.95
C ALA A 92 -17.32 -7.98 13.87
N SER A 93 -16.62 -7.97 15.02
CA SER A 93 -15.16 -8.08 15.09
C SER A 93 -14.66 -9.43 14.55
N VAL A 94 -15.34 -10.53 14.85
CA VAL A 94 -15.02 -11.86 14.30
C VAL A 94 -15.19 -11.89 12.79
N VAL A 95 -16.32 -11.39 12.26
CA VAL A 95 -16.61 -11.37 10.82
C VAL A 95 -15.59 -10.51 10.07
N ALA A 96 -15.32 -9.31 10.55
CA ALA A 96 -14.34 -8.40 9.95
C ALA A 96 -12.92 -8.98 9.96
N LYS A 97 -12.50 -9.60 11.08
CA LYS A 97 -11.17 -10.22 11.21
C LYS A 97 -11.00 -11.40 10.25
N GLN A 98 -11.99 -12.27 10.14
CA GLN A 98 -11.95 -13.41 9.22
C GLN A 98 -11.91 -12.96 7.76
N HIS A 99 -12.70 -11.94 7.40
CA HIS A 99 -12.70 -11.38 6.07
C HIS A 99 -11.31 -10.79 5.73
N ARG A 100 -10.74 -9.98 6.64
CA ARG A 100 -9.41 -9.42 6.46
C ARG A 100 -8.34 -10.49 6.29
N ASP A 101 -8.36 -11.54 7.13
CA ASP A 101 -7.37 -12.60 7.08
C ASP A 101 -7.45 -13.39 5.75
N ALA A 102 -8.66 -13.61 5.23
CA ALA A 102 -8.88 -14.23 3.91
C ALA A 102 -8.35 -13.33 2.77
N MET A 103 -8.61 -12.03 2.82
CA MET A 103 -8.05 -11.07 1.85
C MET A 103 -6.51 -11.11 1.85
N MET A 104 -5.87 -11.14 3.02
CA MET A 104 -4.42 -11.18 3.12
C MET A 104 -3.83 -12.48 2.56
N VAL A 105 -4.52 -13.62 2.71
CA VAL A 105 -4.14 -14.89 2.06
C VAL A 105 -4.23 -14.77 0.53
N ALA A 106 -5.30 -14.19 0.01
CA ALA A 106 -5.46 -13.97 -1.43
C ALA A 106 -4.40 -12.99 -1.98
N PHE A 107 -4.05 -11.96 -1.23
CA PHE A 107 -2.98 -11.02 -1.60
C PHE A 107 -1.59 -11.62 -1.58
N ASP A 108 -1.33 -12.65 -0.78
CA ASP A 108 -0.02 -13.32 -0.79
C ASP A 108 0.30 -13.96 -2.14
N ALA A 109 -0.72 -14.48 -2.84
CA ALA A 109 -0.57 -15.02 -4.19
C ALA A 109 -0.28 -13.92 -5.23
N GLN A 110 -0.86 -12.72 -5.04
CA GLN A 110 -0.67 -11.59 -5.96
C GLN A 110 0.64 -10.83 -5.68
N PHE A 111 1.07 -10.79 -4.42
CA PHE A 111 2.26 -10.08 -3.94
C PHE A 111 3.17 -11.04 -3.15
N PRO A 112 3.78 -12.03 -3.81
CA PRO A 112 4.58 -13.03 -3.11
C PRO A 112 5.85 -12.43 -2.49
N GLY A 113 6.26 -12.97 -1.35
CA GLY A 113 7.49 -12.62 -0.67
C GLY A 113 7.36 -11.66 0.51
N TYR A 114 6.15 -11.14 0.79
CA TYR A 114 5.87 -10.38 2.01
C TYR A 114 5.34 -11.25 3.15
N GLY A 115 4.93 -12.49 2.85
CA GLY A 115 4.39 -13.44 3.81
C GLY A 115 3.00 -13.06 4.31
N PHE A 116 2.18 -12.41 3.49
CA PHE A 116 0.83 -11.97 3.89
C PHE A 116 -0.07 -13.12 4.32
N ALA A 117 0.09 -14.30 3.75
CA ALA A 117 -0.68 -15.48 4.16
C ALA A 117 -0.41 -15.89 5.60
N SER A 118 0.79 -15.67 6.13
CA SER A 118 1.16 -16.00 7.51
C SER A 118 0.98 -14.81 8.46
N ASN A 119 1.55 -13.66 8.11
CA ASN A 119 1.61 -12.49 8.99
C ASN A 119 0.38 -11.56 8.93
N LYS A 120 -0.53 -11.75 7.96
CA LYS A 120 -1.74 -10.92 7.75
C LYS A 120 -1.46 -9.42 7.65
N GLY A 121 -0.24 -9.05 7.20
CA GLY A 121 0.21 -7.66 7.11
C GLY A 121 0.72 -7.07 8.43
N TYR A 122 0.86 -7.87 9.47
CA TYR A 122 1.51 -7.43 10.71
C TYR A 122 3.03 -7.38 10.57
N ALA A 123 3.68 -6.55 11.37
CA ALA A 123 5.11 -6.30 11.39
C ALA A 123 5.91 -7.49 11.94
N SER A 124 5.90 -8.63 11.23
CA SER A 124 6.74 -9.80 11.52
C SER A 124 8.12 -9.66 10.91
N ALA A 125 9.10 -10.45 11.39
CA ALA A 125 10.44 -10.50 10.81
C ALA A 125 10.40 -10.84 9.31
N GLN A 126 9.54 -11.79 8.91
CA GLN A 126 9.31 -12.17 7.51
C GLN A 126 8.78 -10.99 6.67
N HIS A 127 7.82 -10.24 7.23
CA HIS A 127 7.25 -9.07 6.54
C HIS A 127 8.28 -7.96 6.36
N HIS A 128 9.08 -7.68 7.40
CA HIS A 128 10.17 -6.73 7.33
C HIS A 128 11.24 -7.13 6.32
N GLU A 129 11.59 -8.43 6.24
CA GLU A 129 12.52 -8.92 5.24
C GLU A 129 11.95 -8.80 3.82
N GLY A 130 10.66 -9.12 3.64
CA GLY A 130 9.96 -8.90 2.37
C GLY A 130 10.01 -7.44 1.94
N LEU A 131 9.68 -6.52 2.85
CA LEU A 131 9.79 -5.09 2.61
C LEU A 131 11.22 -4.64 2.29
N ARG A 132 12.22 -5.16 3.00
CA ARG A 132 13.63 -4.82 2.76
C ARG A 132 14.07 -5.25 1.36
N ARG A 133 13.67 -6.43 0.90
CA ARG A 133 14.10 -7.01 -0.37
C ARG A 133 13.32 -6.48 -1.57
N LEU A 134 12.00 -6.31 -1.44
CA LEU A 134 11.10 -6.01 -2.54
C LEU A 134 10.61 -4.56 -2.54
N GLY A 135 10.86 -3.81 -1.47
CA GLY A 135 10.22 -2.50 -1.26
C GLY A 135 8.73 -2.63 -0.89
N PRO A 136 8.02 -1.54 -0.68
CA PRO A 136 6.58 -1.56 -0.43
C PRO A 136 5.79 -1.81 -1.73
N CYS A 137 4.77 -2.67 -1.67
CA CYS A 137 3.78 -2.85 -2.74
C CYS A 137 2.56 -1.94 -2.51
N LEU A 138 1.55 -2.05 -3.38
CA LEU A 138 0.34 -1.21 -3.35
C LEU A 138 -0.53 -1.39 -2.10
N LEU A 139 -0.39 -2.51 -1.39
CA LEU A 139 -1.11 -2.77 -0.16
C LEU A 139 -0.52 -2.06 1.07
N HIS A 140 0.67 -1.46 0.92
CA HIS A 140 1.34 -0.78 2.01
C HIS A 140 0.95 0.69 2.07
N ARG A 141 0.51 1.12 3.25
CA ARG A 141 0.25 2.54 3.54
C ARG A 141 1.57 3.31 3.58
N ARG A 142 1.74 4.28 2.70
CA ARG A 142 2.96 5.11 2.63
C ARG A 142 3.10 6.04 3.83
N SER A 143 1.99 6.47 4.40
CA SER A 143 1.95 7.29 5.63
C SER A 143 2.31 6.52 6.90
N PHE A 144 2.49 5.19 6.84
CA PHE A 144 2.79 4.40 8.03
C PHE A 144 4.23 4.62 8.49
N GLN A 145 4.43 5.08 9.72
CA GLN A 145 5.71 5.50 10.30
C GLN A 145 6.91 4.56 10.04
N PRO A 146 6.82 3.23 10.18
CA PRO A 146 7.92 2.34 9.86
C PRO A 146 8.40 2.41 8.40
N LEU A 147 7.53 2.77 7.45
CA LEU A 147 7.92 2.97 6.06
C LEU A 147 8.54 4.35 5.85
N VAL A 148 7.96 5.39 6.45
CA VAL A 148 8.49 6.76 6.40
C VAL A 148 9.90 6.83 7.01
N GLN A 149 10.09 6.25 8.20
CA GLN A 149 11.42 6.21 8.86
C GLN A 149 12.44 5.39 8.08
N ARG A 150 12.01 4.32 7.40
CA ARG A 150 12.88 3.47 6.61
C ARG A 150 13.31 4.15 5.31
N ASP A 151 12.41 4.86 4.65
CA ASP A 151 12.77 5.64 3.45
C ASP A 151 13.77 6.73 3.83
N GLN A 152 13.64 7.34 5.02
CA GLN A 152 14.60 8.30 5.55
C GLN A 152 15.93 7.64 5.93
N LEU A 153 15.89 6.53 6.70
CA LEU A 153 17.10 5.79 7.11
C LEU A 153 17.85 5.16 5.92
N LYS A 154 17.12 4.67 4.90
CA LYS A 154 17.76 4.21 3.66
C LYS A 154 18.42 5.37 2.93
N LEU A 155 17.75 6.52 2.84
CA LEU A 155 18.33 7.72 2.24
C LEU A 155 19.64 8.10 2.97
N ASP A 156 19.63 8.09 4.30
CA ASP A 156 20.77 8.46 5.15
C ASP A 156 21.91 7.43 5.09
N LEU A 157 21.60 6.12 5.00
CA LEU A 157 22.59 5.02 4.91
C LEU A 157 23.15 4.85 3.49
N GLU A 158 22.31 4.96 2.44
CA GLU A 158 22.74 4.88 1.03
C GLU A 158 23.61 6.10 0.67
N VAL A 159 23.38 7.24 1.31
CA VAL A 159 24.25 8.44 1.20
C VAL A 159 25.63 8.19 1.82
N ALA A 160 25.73 7.30 2.83
CA ALA A 160 26.98 7.03 3.52
C ALA A 160 27.86 5.94 2.85
N GLU A 161 27.29 5.00 2.10
CA GLU A 161 28.01 3.81 1.63
C GLU A 161 28.15 3.66 0.10
N GLU A 162 27.40 4.37 -0.75
CA GLU A 162 27.41 4.13 -2.20
C GLU A 162 27.69 5.37 -3.06
N GLY A 163 28.28 5.10 -4.23
CA GLY A 163 28.72 6.09 -5.20
C GLY A 163 27.61 6.97 -5.80
N THR A 164 28.00 7.84 -6.73
CA THR A 164 27.18 8.88 -7.39
C THR A 164 25.81 8.47 -7.90
N GLY A 165 25.58 7.18 -8.17
CA GLY A 165 24.30 6.65 -8.69
C GLY A 165 23.18 6.73 -7.66
N ALA A 166 23.40 6.17 -6.48
CA ALA A 166 22.41 6.11 -5.40
C ALA A 166 21.96 7.49 -4.92
N LEU A 167 22.93 8.43 -4.82
CA LEU A 167 22.63 9.84 -4.52
C LEU A 167 21.69 10.48 -5.55
N GLY A 168 21.90 10.17 -6.84
CA GLY A 168 21.06 10.66 -7.91
C GLY A 168 19.65 10.08 -7.87
N GLU A 169 19.53 8.78 -7.64
CA GLU A 169 18.23 8.11 -7.52
C GLU A 169 17.44 8.64 -6.34
N ALA A 170 18.09 8.86 -5.19
CA ALA A 170 17.46 9.44 -4.02
C ALA A 170 16.95 10.87 -4.28
N ALA A 171 17.77 11.71 -4.93
CA ALA A 171 17.39 13.08 -5.31
C ALA A 171 16.22 13.10 -6.30
N ALA A 172 16.24 12.23 -7.34
CA ALA A 172 15.16 12.08 -8.29
C ALA A 172 13.85 11.63 -7.62
N ALA A 173 13.94 10.69 -6.69
CA ALA A 173 12.78 10.22 -5.92
C ALA A 173 12.16 11.36 -5.09
N ASN A 174 12.97 12.14 -4.39
CA ASN A 174 12.48 13.28 -3.59
C ASN A 174 11.82 14.34 -4.46
N TYR A 175 12.41 14.64 -5.63
CA TYR A 175 11.82 15.56 -6.59
C TYR A 175 10.43 15.08 -7.06
N LEU A 176 10.32 13.80 -7.44
CA LEU A 176 9.04 13.22 -7.91
C LEU A 176 7.99 13.18 -6.80
N LEU A 177 8.37 12.88 -5.56
CA LEU A 177 7.48 12.98 -4.40
C LEU A 177 6.98 14.42 -4.19
N GLY A 178 7.88 15.40 -4.29
CA GLY A 178 7.53 16.83 -4.21
C GLY A 178 6.62 17.30 -5.35
N ALA A 179 6.71 16.64 -6.53
CA ALA A 179 5.83 16.86 -7.68
C ALA A 179 4.48 16.10 -7.60
N GLY A 180 4.20 15.45 -6.47
CA GLY A 180 2.94 14.76 -6.23
C GLY A 180 2.84 13.34 -6.82
N TYR A 181 3.97 12.75 -7.23
CA TYR A 181 4.00 11.34 -7.64
C TYR A 181 4.15 10.43 -6.42
N GLN A 182 3.56 9.26 -6.51
CA GLN A 182 3.78 8.15 -5.56
C GLN A 182 4.87 7.24 -6.14
N ILE A 183 5.84 6.83 -5.30
CA ILE A 183 6.85 5.85 -5.71
C ILE A 183 6.29 4.45 -5.46
N LEU A 184 6.15 3.68 -6.52
CA LEU A 184 5.63 2.31 -6.48
C LEU A 184 6.75 1.27 -6.36
N ALA A 185 7.90 1.52 -7.00
CA ALA A 185 9.08 0.67 -6.90
C ALA A 185 10.37 1.47 -7.12
N ARG A 186 11.48 0.97 -6.55
CA ARG A 186 12.85 1.44 -6.79
C ARG A 186 13.70 0.26 -7.22
N GLY A 187 14.59 0.46 -8.20
CA GLY A 187 15.49 -0.58 -8.71
C GLY A 187 14.75 -1.84 -9.15
N TYR A 188 13.60 -1.70 -9.86
CA TYR A 188 12.83 -2.85 -10.30
C TYR A 188 13.59 -3.62 -11.37
N ARG A 189 13.82 -4.91 -11.11
CA ARG A 189 14.50 -5.83 -12.03
C ARG A 189 13.50 -6.82 -12.61
N GLY A 190 13.43 -6.88 -13.95
CA GLY A 190 12.53 -7.78 -14.66
C GLY A 190 12.87 -7.90 -16.15
N ALA A 191 12.56 -9.06 -16.75
CA ALA A 191 12.75 -9.36 -18.18
C ALA A 191 14.12 -8.96 -18.74
N GLY A 192 15.20 -9.09 -17.93
CA GLY A 192 16.58 -8.74 -18.30
C GLY A 192 16.86 -7.24 -18.36
N GLY A 193 16.02 -6.41 -17.73
CA GLY A 193 16.19 -4.97 -17.57
C GLY A 193 16.04 -4.52 -16.13
N GLU A 194 16.44 -3.28 -15.86
CA GLU A 194 16.27 -2.59 -14.59
C GLU A 194 15.63 -1.23 -14.84
N ILE A 195 14.74 -0.81 -13.92
CA ILE A 195 14.07 0.49 -13.92
C ILE A 195 14.40 1.15 -12.59
N ASP A 196 15.02 2.31 -12.62
CA ASP A 196 15.48 2.98 -11.40
C ASP A 196 14.31 3.35 -10.47
N LEU A 197 13.23 3.94 -11.03
CA LEU A 197 12.01 4.25 -10.28
C LEU A 197 10.75 3.92 -11.10
N VAL A 198 9.74 3.36 -10.44
CA VAL A 198 8.37 3.29 -10.97
C VAL A 198 7.50 4.19 -10.09
N VAL A 199 6.85 5.17 -10.71
CA VAL A 199 6.02 6.13 -9.99
C VAL A 199 4.66 6.27 -10.64
N CYS A 200 3.66 6.75 -9.89
CA CYS A 200 2.36 7.07 -10.47
C CYS A 200 1.79 8.38 -9.92
N ARG A 201 0.93 9.01 -10.71
CA ARG A 201 0.08 10.12 -10.29
C ARG A 201 -1.29 9.97 -10.95
N GLY A 202 -2.32 9.72 -10.14
CA GLY A 202 -3.62 9.29 -10.65
C GLY A 202 -3.51 7.96 -11.40
N THR A 203 -4.00 7.91 -12.64
CA THR A 203 -3.92 6.73 -13.51
C THR A 203 -2.65 6.65 -14.35
N CYS A 204 -1.77 7.67 -14.30
CA CYS A 204 -0.54 7.71 -15.09
C CYS A 204 0.61 7.05 -14.34
N PHE A 205 1.13 5.95 -14.88
CA PHE A 205 2.33 5.23 -14.42
C PHE A 205 3.54 5.71 -15.20
N VAL A 206 4.62 6.07 -14.51
CA VAL A 206 5.85 6.55 -15.13
C VAL A 206 7.02 5.64 -14.74
N PHE A 207 7.69 5.11 -15.74
CA PHE A 207 8.93 4.34 -15.61
C PHE A 207 10.10 5.30 -15.80
N VAL A 208 10.91 5.48 -14.77
CA VAL A 208 11.92 6.53 -14.71
C VAL A 208 13.31 5.92 -14.74
N GLU A 209 14.15 6.44 -15.63
CA GLU A 209 15.59 6.24 -15.67
C GLU A 209 16.27 7.47 -15.06
N VAL A 210 17.16 7.29 -14.10
CA VAL A 210 17.90 8.39 -13.46
C VAL A 210 19.30 8.51 -14.06
N LYS A 211 19.67 9.71 -14.44
CA LYS A 211 21.00 10.04 -14.94
C LYS A 211 21.68 11.03 -14.00
N THR A 212 22.76 10.60 -13.38
CA THR A 212 23.52 11.40 -12.41
C THR A 212 24.81 11.93 -13.02
N SER A 213 25.11 13.22 -12.81
CA SER A 213 26.38 13.82 -13.21
C SER A 213 26.98 14.66 -12.09
N ARG A 214 28.32 14.56 -11.88
CA ARG A 214 29.11 15.48 -11.02
C ARG A 214 29.85 16.55 -11.81
N ARG A 215 29.78 16.52 -13.15
CA ARG A 215 30.42 17.50 -14.01
C ARG A 215 29.38 18.35 -14.71
N ARG A 216 29.62 19.65 -14.89
CA ARG A 216 28.76 20.63 -15.59
C ARG A 216 28.49 20.31 -17.08
N ARG A 217 28.71 19.11 -17.54
CA ARG A 217 28.29 18.66 -18.87
C ARG A 217 26.84 18.23 -18.82
N ARG A 218 26.01 18.80 -19.68
CA ARG A 218 24.62 18.38 -19.89
C ARG A 218 24.59 16.87 -20.15
N PRO A 219 23.85 16.06 -19.39
CA PRO A 219 23.70 14.64 -19.65
C PRO A 219 22.74 14.42 -20.83
N GLU A 220 23.11 14.90 -22.02
CA GLU A 220 22.40 14.61 -23.26
C GLU A 220 22.78 13.23 -23.83
N GLU A 221 23.33 12.34 -23.05
CA GLU A 221 23.47 10.95 -23.45
C GLU A 221 22.07 10.34 -23.56
N ARG A 222 21.60 10.29 -24.81
CA ARG A 222 20.39 9.54 -25.19
C ARG A 222 20.52 8.13 -24.61
N VAL A 223 19.51 7.71 -23.87
CA VAL A 223 19.40 6.30 -23.46
C VAL A 223 19.48 5.49 -24.76
N ASN A 224 20.51 4.67 -24.92
CA ASN A 224 20.72 3.98 -26.20
C ASN A 224 19.57 2.98 -26.46
N ALA A 225 19.33 2.66 -27.73
CA ALA A 225 18.21 1.82 -28.16
C ALA A 225 18.19 0.43 -27.50
N ALA A 226 19.35 -0.11 -27.10
CA ALA A 226 19.45 -1.38 -26.41
C ALA A 226 18.95 -1.26 -24.95
N LYS A 227 19.28 -0.16 -24.25
CA LYS A 227 18.77 0.11 -22.89
C LYS A 227 17.28 0.41 -22.93
N GLN A 228 16.80 1.20 -23.89
CA GLN A 228 15.36 1.46 -24.08
C GLN A 228 14.57 0.16 -24.21
N ARG A 229 15.03 -0.78 -25.04
CA ARG A 229 14.37 -2.08 -25.21
C ARG A 229 14.36 -2.91 -23.92
N ARG A 230 15.43 -2.84 -23.11
CA ARG A 230 15.47 -3.55 -21.81
C ARG A 230 14.50 -2.95 -20.80
N ILE A 231 14.47 -1.62 -20.70
CA ILE A 231 13.53 -0.89 -19.83
C ILE A 231 12.09 -1.18 -20.27
N ALA A 232 11.79 -1.15 -21.58
CA ALA A 232 10.45 -1.43 -22.09
C ALA A 232 9.98 -2.86 -21.76
N ARG A 233 10.86 -3.86 -21.83
CA ARG A 233 10.53 -5.25 -21.45
C ARG A 233 10.29 -5.37 -19.94
N ALA A 234 11.12 -4.73 -19.11
CA ALA A 234 10.93 -4.72 -17.67
C ALA A 234 9.62 -4.01 -17.28
N ALA A 235 9.29 -2.91 -17.95
CA ALA A 235 8.03 -2.20 -17.76
C ALA A 235 6.81 -3.03 -18.16
N ALA A 236 6.86 -3.73 -19.30
CA ALA A 236 5.80 -4.63 -19.73
C ALA A 236 5.54 -5.73 -18.69
N GLN A 237 6.60 -6.34 -18.16
CA GLN A 237 6.48 -7.33 -17.10
C GLN A 237 5.93 -6.71 -15.79
N TYR A 238 6.31 -5.48 -15.46
CA TYR A 238 5.76 -4.77 -14.30
C TYR A 238 4.26 -4.54 -14.47
N ILE A 239 3.84 -4.07 -15.64
CA ILE A 239 2.43 -3.82 -15.98
C ILE A 239 1.63 -5.11 -15.88
N GLU A 240 2.09 -6.18 -16.51
CA GLU A 240 1.42 -7.49 -16.47
C GLU A 240 1.26 -8.00 -15.04
N ARG A 241 2.28 -7.84 -14.21
CA ARG A 241 2.30 -8.39 -12.86
C ARG A 241 1.55 -7.56 -11.82
N PHE A 242 1.52 -6.23 -11.96
CA PHE A 242 1.07 -5.31 -10.91
C PHE A 242 -0.01 -4.31 -11.33
N VAL A 243 -0.34 -4.26 -12.62
CA VAL A 243 -1.32 -3.30 -13.16
C VAL A 243 -2.43 -4.01 -13.95
N ALA A 244 -2.08 -4.96 -14.78
CA ALA A 244 -3.03 -5.70 -15.59
C ALA A 244 -3.94 -6.59 -14.70
N GLY A 245 -5.25 -6.48 -14.89
CA GLY A 245 -6.25 -7.23 -14.11
C GLY A 245 -6.81 -6.46 -12.89
N ASP A 246 -6.35 -5.26 -12.64
CA ASP A 246 -6.93 -4.38 -11.62
C ASP A 246 -8.01 -3.49 -12.26
N GLU A 247 -9.28 -3.76 -11.97
CA GLU A 247 -10.42 -3.00 -12.52
C GLU A 247 -10.36 -1.50 -12.16
N ALA A 248 -9.74 -1.15 -11.02
CA ALA A 248 -9.52 0.23 -10.61
C ALA A 248 -8.52 1.00 -11.49
N ARG A 249 -7.83 0.30 -12.42
CA ARG A 249 -6.81 0.85 -13.32
C ARG A 249 -7.19 0.80 -14.78
N VAL A 250 -8.45 0.58 -15.07
CA VAL A 250 -8.99 0.73 -16.43
C VAL A 250 -8.70 2.15 -16.91
N GLY A 251 -8.01 2.25 -18.07
CA GLY A 251 -7.57 3.55 -18.59
C GLY A 251 -6.20 4.03 -18.07
N ALA A 252 -5.40 3.14 -17.45
CA ALA A 252 -4.04 3.48 -17.04
C ALA A 252 -3.18 3.93 -18.23
N GLU A 253 -2.51 5.05 -18.07
CA GLU A 253 -1.54 5.59 -19.03
C GLU A 253 -0.11 5.22 -18.59
N PHE A 254 0.77 4.95 -19.55
CA PHE A 254 2.14 4.56 -19.28
C PHE A 254 3.12 5.51 -19.99
N ARG A 255 4.11 6.01 -19.23
CA ARG A 255 5.11 6.95 -19.72
C ARG A 255 6.51 6.51 -19.29
N PHE A 256 7.50 6.86 -20.11
CA PHE A 256 8.92 6.68 -19.79
C PHE A 256 9.56 8.06 -19.68
N ASP A 257 10.19 8.33 -18.54
CA ASP A 257 10.89 9.59 -18.28
C ASP A 257 12.37 9.34 -17.98
N VAL A 258 13.18 10.32 -18.29
CA VAL A 258 14.58 10.40 -17.84
C VAL A 258 14.70 11.59 -16.90
N VAL A 259 15.16 11.33 -15.66
CA VAL A 259 15.44 12.38 -14.68
C VAL A 259 16.95 12.60 -14.62
N ALA A 260 17.40 13.79 -14.99
CA ALA A 260 18.81 14.18 -14.92
C ALA A 260 19.09 14.87 -13.58
N VAL A 261 20.07 14.36 -12.81
CA VAL A 261 20.45 14.91 -11.52
C VAL A 261 21.87 15.44 -11.56
N ASP A 262 22.02 16.75 -11.32
CA ASP A 262 23.31 17.41 -11.20
C ASP A 262 23.79 17.45 -9.75
N LEU A 263 24.83 16.67 -9.44
CA LEU A 263 25.50 16.61 -8.14
C LEU A 263 26.77 17.50 -8.08
N SER A 264 26.97 18.41 -9.02
CA SER A 264 28.10 19.33 -8.99
C SER A 264 27.98 20.43 -7.92
N ARG A 265 26.80 20.56 -7.31
CA ARG A 265 26.48 21.54 -6.26
C ARG A 265 26.30 20.84 -4.91
N ALA A 266 26.36 21.60 -3.81
CA ALA A 266 26.14 21.10 -2.45
C ALA A 266 24.72 20.50 -2.26
N THR A 267 23.73 21.02 -3.00
CA THR A 267 22.38 20.46 -3.09
C THR A 267 22.14 19.93 -4.50
N PRO A 268 21.62 18.69 -4.67
CA PRO A 268 21.27 18.14 -5.97
C PRO A 268 20.31 19.06 -6.72
N HIS A 269 20.52 19.23 -8.02
CA HIS A 269 19.66 20.01 -8.91
C HIS A 269 19.10 19.07 -10.00
N ILE A 270 17.80 19.17 -10.26
CA ILE A 270 17.07 18.33 -11.22
C ILE A 270 16.49 19.22 -12.32
#